data_a3404cf620c6fa4f99c9515920083e08
#
_entry.id   a3404cf620c6fa4f99c9515920083e08
#
_cell.length_a   1.000
_cell.length_b   1.000
_cell.length_c   1.000
_cell.angle_alpha   90.00
_cell.angle_beta   90.00
_cell.angle_gamma   90.00
#
_symmetry.space_group_name_H-M   'P 1'
#
loop_
_entity.id
_entity.type
_entity.pdbx_description
1 polymer ?
#
loop_
_entity_poly.entity_id
_entity_poly.type
_entity_poly.pdbx_seq_one_letter_code
_entity_poly.pdbx_strand_id
1 'polypeptide(L)'
;MLVNAGAIGYHLSEGWDWGDSYWMVLITLSTLGFSDGHTQILSAGGRVVTTLLILGGLVVVQISIQGVLGLSESGYFRRLRERRFRNWLSTMHNHVILCGYGRIGREIAEQLARENVPLLVVEMDAERREAAEERGLAVLMADATLDETLLDAGIHRCRALVAALPNNASNLYVVLSARGMAPNCRLIARSDSEEAERKLRLAGADQVVSPYVSGARTMAATALRPLAVTFMDLLAGSGCEVEEFLLSSDPAELGSLNGASLAELQLGSRSGALVLAIVPPQPAANDVPRQYRGSQYSPEPPKLLANPGSDTRLAPGQMLVVMGSQQQLEQFTRLLGPALKSVDVMAT
;
A
#
# COMPACT_ATOMS: atom_id res chain seq x y z
N MET A 1 -15.37 -5.05 -47.69
CA MET A 1 -15.13 -5.05 -49.15
C MET A 1 -15.14 -6.49 -49.71
N LEU A 2 -14.34 -7.41 -49.23
CA LEU A 2 -14.22 -8.78 -49.77
C LEU A 2 -15.55 -9.53 -49.81
N VAL A 3 -16.35 -9.45 -48.76
CA VAL A 3 -17.68 -10.10 -48.64
C VAL A 3 -18.64 -9.62 -49.74
N ASN A 4 -18.72 -8.31 -49.96
CA ASN A 4 -19.60 -7.75 -50.98
C ASN A 4 -19.11 -8.08 -52.38
N ALA A 5 -17.80 -8.03 -52.63
CA ALA A 5 -17.23 -8.41 -53.93
C ALA A 5 -17.50 -9.88 -54.27
N GLY A 6 -17.39 -10.76 -53.27
CA GLY A 6 -17.70 -12.19 -53.42
C GLY A 6 -19.18 -12.44 -53.72
N ALA A 7 -20.09 -11.79 -53.00
CA ALA A 7 -21.53 -11.93 -53.20
C ALA A 7 -21.94 -11.44 -54.61
N ILE A 8 -21.39 -10.30 -55.05
CA ILE A 8 -21.61 -9.81 -56.45
C ILE A 8 -21.04 -10.83 -57.43
N GLY A 9 -19.87 -11.38 -57.22
CA GLY A 9 -19.26 -12.38 -58.06
C GLY A 9 -20.12 -13.62 -58.23
N TYR A 10 -20.67 -14.18 -57.18
CA TYR A 10 -21.59 -15.34 -57.25
C TYR A 10 -22.93 -14.97 -57.92
N HIS A 11 -23.50 -13.81 -57.59
CA HIS A 11 -24.73 -13.36 -58.23
C HIS A 11 -24.59 -13.25 -59.74
N LEU A 12 -23.45 -12.71 -60.22
CA LEU A 12 -23.21 -12.54 -61.67
C LEU A 12 -22.77 -13.83 -62.35
N SER A 13 -22.04 -14.73 -61.69
CA SER A 13 -21.50 -15.94 -62.32
C SER A 13 -22.46 -17.13 -62.27
N GLU A 14 -23.26 -17.27 -61.19
CA GLU A 14 -24.13 -18.37 -60.96
C GLU A 14 -25.63 -17.99 -61.11
N GLY A 15 -25.97 -16.68 -61.17
CA GLY A 15 -27.34 -16.22 -61.21
C GLY A 15 -28.10 -16.42 -59.90
N TRP A 16 -27.41 -16.64 -58.78
CA TRP A 16 -28.02 -16.90 -57.49
C TRP A 16 -28.66 -15.68 -56.89
N ASP A 17 -29.68 -15.91 -56.02
CA ASP A 17 -30.23 -14.82 -55.22
C ASP A 17 -29.17 -14.22 -54.25
N TRP A 18 -29.43 -13.00 -53.82
CA TRP A 18 -28.52 -12.31 -52.93
C TRP A 18 -28.28 -13.04 -51.58
N GLY A 19 -29.35 -13.72 -51.08
CA GLY A 19 -29.26 -14.51 -49.85
C GLY A 19 -28.25 -15.66 -49.98
N ASP A 20 -28.37 -16.44 -51.04
CA ASP A 20 -27.51 -17.59 -51.31
C ASP A 20 -26.07 -17.14 -51.65
N SER A 21 -25.92 -16.01 -52.37
CA SER A 21 -24.62 -15.45 -52.68
C SER A 21 -23.86 -15.01 -51.43
N TYR A 22 -24.53 -14.31 -50.50
CA TYR A 22 -23.92 -13.94 -49.21
C TYR A 22 -23.65 -15.14 -48.32
N TRP A 23 -24.56 -16.10 -48.32
CA TRP A 23 -24.42 -17.34 -47.55
C TRP A 23 -23.16 -18.10 -47.99
N MET A 24 -22.99 -18.27 -49.29
CA MET A 24 -21.82 -18.95 -49.85
C MET A 24 -20.50 -18.24 -49.52
N VAL A 25 -20.48 -16.89 -49.56
CA VAL A 25 -19.31 -16.13 -49.15
C VAL A 25 -18.98 -16.34 -47.67
N LEU A 26 -19.99 -16.37 -46.81
CA LEU A 26 -19.81 -16.63 -45.36
C LEU A 26 -19.25 -18.01 -45.09
N ILE A 27 -19.79 -19.05 -45.74
CA ILE A 27 -19.29 -20.42 -45.63
C ILE A 27 -17.83 -20.55 -46.08
N THR A 28 -17.52 -19.90 -47.21
CA THR A 28 -16.17 -19.93 -47.80
C THR A 28 -15.15 -19.23 -46.89
N LEU A 29 -15.49 -18.03 -46.39
CA LEU A 29 -14.60 -17.25 -45.54
C LEU A 29 -14.48 -17.81 -44.11
N SER A 30 -15.54 -18.47 -43.60
CA SER A 30 -15.48 -19.13 -42.26
C SER A 30 -14.69 -20.42 -42.26
N THR A 31 -14.23 -20.89 -43.42
CA THR A 31 -13.50 -22.18 -43.61
C THR A 31 -14.28 -23.41 -43.13
N LEU A 32 -15.59 -23.30 -42.90
CA LEU A 32 -16.45 -24.38 -42.45
C LEU A 32 -16.70 -25.43 -43.52
N GLY A 33 -16.60 -25.04 -44.81
CA GLY A 33 -16.68 -25.97 -45.92
C GLY A 33 -17.99 -26.77 -46.02
N PHE A 34 -19.10 -26.22 -45.51
CA PHE A 34 -20.39 -26.91 -45.57
C PHE A 34 -20.78 -27.13 -47.01
N SER A 35 -21.05 -28.38 -47.38
CA SER A 35 -21.62 -28.76 -48.63
C SER A 35 -23.10 -28.48 -48.62
N ASP A 36 -23.52 -27.36 -49.19
CA ASP A 36 -24.94 -27.08 -49.45
C ASP A 36 -25.28 -27.54 -50.88
N GLY A 37 -26.54 -27.80 -51.18
CA GLY A 37 -26.99 -28.34 -52.47
C GLY A 37 -26.51 -27.51 -53.71
N HIS A 38 -26.21 -26.24 -53.47
CA HIS A 38 -25.66 -25.34 -54.49
C HIS A 38 -24.15 -25.51 -54.77
N THR A 39 -23.37 -26.17 -53.87
CA THR A 39 -21.93 -26.34 -54.01
C THR A 39 -21.51 -27.48 -54.95
N GLN A 40 -22.45 -28.37 -55.28
CA GLN A 40 -22.15 -29.59 -56.06
C GLN A 40 -21.82 -29.32 -57.54
N ILE A 41 -22.29 -28.22 -58.14
CA ILE A 41 -22.07 -27.91 -59.54
C ILE A 41 -21.82 -26.42 -59.72
N LEU A 42 -20.63 -25.97 -59.29
CA LEU A 42 -20.18 -24.60 -59.58
C LEU A 42 -19.74 -24.47 -61.06
N SER A 43 -20.20 -23.43 -61.75
CA SER A 43 -19.73 -23.05 -63.06
C SER A 43 -18.21 -22.72 -63.05
N ALA A 44 -17.63 -22.61 -64.20
CA ALA A 44 -16.21 -22.17 -64.30
C ALA A 44 -16.03 -20.78 -63.68
N GLY A 45 -17.03 -19.87 -63.81
CA GLY A 45 -17.03 -18.55 -63.18
C GLY A 45 -17.10 -18.61 -61.66
N GLY A 46 -18.00 -19.43 -61.09
CA GLY A 46 -18.14 -19.59 -59.66
C GLY A 46 -16.89 -20.17 -59.01
N ARG A 47 -16.21 -21.11 -59.68
CA ARG A 47 -14.89 -21.65 -59.19
C ARG A 47 -13.83 -20.57 -59.09
N VAL A 48 -13.76 -19.66 -60.07
CA VAL A 48 -12.83 -18.50 -60.04
C VAL A 48 -13.16 -17.56 -58.86
N VAL A 49 -14.44 -17.25 -58.66
CA VAL A 49 -14.87 -16.42 -57.54
C VAL A 49 -14.50 -17.05 -56.20
N THR A 50 -14.77 -18.37 -56.03
CA THR A 50 -14.40 -19.10 -54.82
C THR A 50 -12.90 -19.08 -54.54
N THR A 51 -12.11 -19.32 -55.61
CA THR A 51 -10.63 -19.31 -55.49
C THR A 51 -10.11 -17.94 -55.06
N LEU A 52 -10.65 -16.87 -55.66
CA LEU A 52 -10.28 -15.48 -55.30
C LEU A 52 -10.70 -15.13 -53.86
N LEU A 53 -11.88 -15.60 -53.44
CA LEU A 53 -12.35 -15.42 -52.05
C LEU A 53 -11.47 -16.14 -51.02
N ILE A 54 -11.05 -17.38 -51.32
CA ILE A 54 -10.16 -18.14 -50.44
C ILE A 54 -8.80 -17.46 -50.32
N LEU A 55 -8.21 -17.07 -51.45
CA LEU A 55 -6.92 -16.37 -51.45
C LEU A 55 -7.02 -14.99 -50.76
N GLY A 56 -8.07 -14.24 -51.05
CA GLY A 56 -8.31 -12.93 -50.43
C GLY A 56 -8.60 -13.05 -48.93
N GLY A 57 -9.37 -14.07 -48.52
CA GLY A 57 -9.64 -14.39 -47.11
C GLY A 57 -8.36 -14.74 -46.36
N LEU A 58 -7.49 -15.56 -46.95
CA LEU A 58 -6.21 -15.93 -46.33
C LEU A 58 -5.33 -14.70 -46.11
N VAL A 59 -5.25 -13.78 -47.08
CA VAL A 59 -4.50 -12.52 -46.95
C VAL A 59 -5.06 -11.64 -45.85
N VAL A 60 -6.39 -11.51 -45.75
CA VAL A 60 -7.03 -10.70 -44.69
C VAL A 60 -6.77 -11.29 -43.32
N VAL A 61 -6.88 -12.61 -43.17
CA VAL A 61 -6.56 -13.31 -41.89
C VAL A 61 -5.08 -13.09 -41.51
N GLN A 62 -4.16 -13.24 -42.49
CA GLN A 62 -2.73 -13.03 -42.24
C GLN A 62 -2.43 -11.59 -41.75
N ILE A 63 -3.01 -10.58 -42.43
CA ILE A 63 -2.86 -9.17 -42.04
C ILE A 63 -3.46 -8.92 -40.64
N SER A 64 -4.61 -9.52 -40.36
CA SER A 64 -5.27 -9.39 -39.05
C SER A 64 -4.42 -9.98 -37.92
N ILE A 65 -3.86 -11.18 -38.12
CA ILE A 65 -2.97 -11.81 -37.16
C ILE A 65 -1.72 -10.95 -36.93
N GLN A 66 -1.09 -10.47 -38.01
CA GLN A 66 0.07 -9.58 -37.87
C GLN A 66 -0.27 -8.27 -37.17
N GLY A 67 -1.47 -7.70 -37.44
CA GLY A 67 -1.94 -6.51 -36.75
C GLY A 67 -2.12 -6.72 -35.23
N VAL A 68 -2.70 -7.85 -34.83
CA VAL A 68 -2.88 -8.19 -33.41
C VAL A 68 -1.52 -8.46 -32.73
N LEU A 69 -0.63 -9.20 -33.39
CA LEU A 69 0.72 -9.45 -32.89
C LEU A 69 1.51 -8.14 -32.77
N GLY A 70 1.46 -7.28 -33.77
CA GLY A 70 2.11 -5.97 -33.75
C GLY A 70 1.57 -5.06 -32.65
N LEU A 71 0.27 -5.08 -32.34
CA LEU A 71 -0.32 -4.38 -31.20
C LEU A 71 0.20 -4.93 -29.86
N SER A 72 0.37 -6.25 -29.76
CA SER A 72 0.93 -6.90 -28.58
C SER A 72 2.41 -6.53 -28.39
N GLU A 73 3.21 -6.60 -29.45
CA GLU A 73 4.64 -6.25 -29.43
C GLU A 73 4.91 -4.76 -29.20
N SER A 74 4.03 -3.88 -29.69
CA SER A 74 4.16 -2.41 -29.50
C SER A 74 3.96 -1.95 -28.05
N GLY A 75 3.64 -2.87 -27.12
CA GLY A 75 3.38 -2.57 -25.72
C GLY A 75 2.12 -1.72 -25.50
N TYR A 76 1.22 -1.65 -26.48
CA TYR A 76 -0.01 -0.87 -26.38
C TYR A 76 -0.85 -1.25 -25.15
N PHE A 77 -1.06 -2.54 -24.93
CA PHE A 77 -1.81 -3.04 -23.76
C PHE A 77 -1.06 -2.76 -22.46
N ARG A 78 0.28 -2.82 -22.46
CA ARG A 78 1.12 -2.46 -21.31
C ARG A 78 0.96 -0.98 -20.98
N ARG A 79 1.03 -0.08 -21.95
CA ARG A 79 0.84 1.36 -21.75
C ARG A 79 -0.56 1.72 -21.27
N LEU A 80 -1.60 1.02 -21.75
CA LEU A 80 -2.97 1.22 -21.27
C LEU A 80 -3.11 0.78 -19.80
N ARG A 81 -2.50 -0.35 -19.42
CA ARG A 81 -2.49 -0.85 -18.04
C ARG A 81 -1.74 0.14 -17.14
N GLU A 82 -0.58 0.61 -17.57
CA GLU A 82 0.22 1.60 -16.84
C GLU A 82 -0.53 2.92 -16.65
N ARG A 83 -1.24 3.42 -17.67
CA ARG A 83 -2.07 4.63 -17.54
C ARG A 83 -3.23 4.44 -16.57
N ARG A 84 -3.94 3.31 -16.65
CA ARG A 84 -5.02 3.00 -15.70
C ARG A 84 -4.49 2.88 -14.29
N PHE A 85 -3.34 2.25 -14.11
CA PHE A 85 -2.69 2.10 -12.81
C PHE A 85 -2.29 3.47 -12.23
N ARG A 86 -1.66 4.36 -13.02
CA ARG A 86 -1.32 5.72 -12.57
C ARG A 86 -2.56 6.55 -12.21
N ASN A 87 -3.61 6.46 -13.01
CA ASN A 87 -4.88 7.14 -12.68
C ASN A 87 -5.48 6.62 -11.38
N TRP A 88 -5.39 5.31 -11.13
CA TRP A 88 -5.84 4.73 -9.88
C TRP A 88 -4.92 5.16 -8.71
N LEU A 89 -3.59 5.18 -8.89
CA LEU A 89 -2.65 5.70 -7.90
C LEU A 89 -2.96 7.15 -7.51
N SER A 90 -3.37 7.98 -8.47
CA SER A 90 -3.71 9.37 -8.18
C SER A 90 -4.94 9.53 -7.26
N THR A 91 -5.76 8.49 -7.13
CA THR A 91 -6.91 8.46 -6.21
C THR A 91 -6.58 7.90 -4.83
N MET A 92 -5.42 7.26 -4.67
CA MET A 92 -4.99 6.73 -3.36
C MET A 92 -4.63 7.87 -2.40
N HIS A 93 -5.14 7.76 -1.17
CA HIS A 93 -4.80 8.66 -0.07
C HIS A 93 -4.77 7.86 1.24
N ASN A 94 -4.09 8.39 2.23
CA ASN A 94 -3.92 7.74 3.53
C ASN A 94 -3.34 6.33 3.45
N HIS A 95 -2.50 6.09 2.44
CA HIS A 95 -1.82 4.82 2.21
C HIS A 95 -0.39 4.85 2.75
N VAL A 96 0.19 3.69 2.94
CA VAL A 96 1.62 3.54 3.25
C VAL A 96 2.39 3.29 1.96
N ILE A 97 3.47 4.04 1.75
CA ILE A 97 4.44 3.79 0.68
C ILE A 97 5.57 2.92 1.24
N LEU A 98 5.75 1.72 0.68
CA LEU A 98 6.82 0.80 1.07
C LEU A 98 7.87 0.74 -0.04
N CYS A 99 9.05 1.30 0.21
CA CYS A 99 10.18 1.28 -0.71
C CYS A 99 11.02 0.02 -0.48
N GLY A 100 10.91 -0.93 -1.42
CA GLY A 100 11.60 -2.21 -1.41
C GLY A 100 10.74 -3.38 -0.94
N TYR A 101 10.70 -4.45 -1.75
CA TYR A 101 9.97 -5.69 -1.48
C TYR A 101 10.92 -6.88 -1.30
N GLY A 102 12.03 -6.64 -0.57
CA GLY A 102 12.93 -7.70 -0.12
C GLY A 102 12.36 -8.49 1.07
N ARG A 103 13.21 -9.21 1.79
CA ARG A 103 12.80 -10.01 2.96
C ARG A 103 12.05 -9.20 4.02
N ILE A 104 12.56 -8.03 4.38
CA ILE A 104 11.93 -7.15 5.37
C ILE A 104 10.67 -6.51 4.78
N GLY A 105 10.70 -6.04 3.53
CA GLY A 105 9.55 -5.43 2.90
C GLY A 105 8.36 -6.38 2.77
N ARG A 106 8.60 -7.66 2.50
CA ARG A 106 7.53 -8.68 2.47
C ARG A 106 6.84 -8.82 3.82
N GLU A 107 7.61 -8.91 4.89
CA GLU A 107 7.07 -9.02 6.24
C GLU A 107 6.26 -7.78 6.63
N ILE A 108 6.78 -6.58 6.33
CA ILE A 108 6.06 -5.33 6.57
C ILE A 108 4.74 -5.31 5.77
N ALA A 109 4.78 -5.69 4.50
CA ALA A 109 3.59 -5.71 3.65
C ALA A 109 2.54 -6.70 4.17
N GLU A 110 2.96 -7.86 4.65
CA GLU A 110 2.06 -8.88 5.22
C GLU A 110 1.39 -8.39 6.51
N GLN A 111 2.12 -7.74 7.40
CA GLN A 111 1.57 -7.16 8.62
C GLN A 111 0.57 -6.04 8.31
N LEU A 112 0.91 -5.11 7.40
CA LEU A 112 0.01 -4.03 7.00
C LEU A 112 -1.25 -4.55 6.30
N ALA A 113 -1.14 -5.63 5.52
CA ALA A 113 -2.29 -6.26 4.87
C ALA A 113 -3.25 -6.90 5.88
N ARG A 114 -2.75 -7.51 6.97
CA ARG A 114 -3.58 -8.05 8.06
C ARG A 114 -4.43 -6.96 8.72
N GLU A 115 -3.86 -5.76 8.84
CA GLU A 115 -4.55 -4.59 9.42
C GLU A 115 -5.41 -3.84 8.39
N ASN A 116 -5.54 -4.35 7.15
CA ASN A 116 -6.27 -3.72 6.05
C ASN A 116 -5.80 -2.28 5.73
N VAL A 117 -4.53 -1.97 5.97
CA VAL A 117 -3.95 -0.67 5.65
C VAL A 117 -3.67 -0.59 4.15
N PRO A 118 -4.17 0.44 3.44
CA PRO A 118 -3.83 0.63 2.03
C PRO A 118 -2.32 0.75 1.83
N LEU A 119 -1.75 -0.07 0.94
CA LEU A 119 -0.32 -0.18 0.73
C LEU A 119 0.03 -0.02 -0.74
N LEU A 120 1.04 0.79 -1.04
CA LEU A 120 1.72 0.87 -2.32
C LEU A 120 3.17 0.44 -2.15
N VAL A 121 3.58 -0.59 -2.86
CA VAL A 121 4.96 -1.05 -2.91
C VAL A 121 5.68 -0.36 -4.07
N VAL A 122 6.89 0.14 -3.82
CA VAL A 122 7.82 0.62 -4.85
C VAL A 122 8.98 -0.36 -4.92
N GLU A 123 9.11 -1.07 -6.05
CA GLU A 123 10.14 -2.10 -6.24
C GLU A 123 10.67 -2.06 -7.67
N MET A 124 11.98 -2.12 -7.82
CA MET A 124 12.65 -2.03 -9.12
C MET A 124 12.87 -3.41 -9.77
N ASP A 125 12.98 -4.45 -8.96
CA ASP A 125 13.21 -5.82 -9.39
C ASP A 125 11.92 -6.46 -9.93
N ALA A 126 11.98 -7.01 -11.15
CA ALA A 126 10.80 -7.55 -11.83
C ALA A 126 10.23 -8.81 -11.15
N GLU A 127 11.10 -9.70 -10.63
CA GLU A 127 10.66 -10.95 -9.97
C GLU A 127 9.97 -10.63 -8.64
N ARG A 128 10.51 -9.66 -7.88
CA ARG A 128 9.91 -9.22 -6.62
C ARG A 128 8.60 -8.48 -6.85
N ARG A 129 8.52 -7.70 -7.92
CA ARG A 129 7.27 -7.08 -8.34
C ARG A 129 6.20 -8.13 -8.58
N GLU A 130 6.50 -9.14 -9.42
CA GLU A 130 5.55 -10.22 -9.73
C GLU A 130 5.09 -10.94 -8.47
N ALA A 131 6.02 -11.28 -7.58
CA ALA A 131 5.71 -11.89 -6.29
C ALA A 131 4.82 -11.02 -5.38
N ALA A 132 4.89 -9.70 -5.50
CA ALA A 132 4.01 -8.78 -4.76
C ALA A 132 2.62 -8.67 -5.42
N GLU A 133 2.58 -8.59 -6.76
CA GLU A 133 1.34 -8.55 -7.54
C GLU A 133 0.52 -9.84 -7.36
N GLU A 134 1.17 -11.02 -7.30
CA GLU A 134 0.51 -12.31 -7.01
C GLU A 134 -0.19 -12.33 -5.64
N ARG A 135 0.30 -11.55 -4.69
CA ARG A 135 -0.33 -11.37 -3.37
C ARG A 135 -1.40 -10.28 -3.35
N GLY A 136 -1.75 -9.72 -4.51
CA GLY A 136 -2.76 -8.69 -4.65
C GLY A 136 -2.32 -7.29 -4.24
N LEU A 137 -1.00 -7.05 -4.06
CA LEU A 137 -0.49 -5.75 -3.68
C LEU A 137 -0.38 -4.83 -4.90
N ALA A 138 -0.61 -3.54 -4.67
CA ALA A 138 -0.31 -2.51 -5.66
C ALA A 138 1.20 -2.29 -5.72
N VAL A 139 1.79 -2.38 -6.92
CA VAL A 139 3.23 -2.22 -7.10
C VAL A 139 3.54 -1.18 -8.17
N LEU A 140 4.35 -0.20 -7.82
CA LEU A 140 4.97 0.74 -8.74
C LEU A 140 6.38 0.22 -9.08
N MET A 141 6.58 -0.20 -10.33
CA MET A 141 7.89 -0.66 -10.78
C MET A 141 8.77 0.54 -11.10
N ALA A 142 9.54 0.99 -10.13
CA ALA A 142 10.41 2.17 -10.26
C ALA A 142 11.54 2.16 -9.21
N ASP A 143 12.51 3.02 -9.41
CA ASP A 143 13.56 3.30 -8.41
C ASP A 143 13.03 4.29 -7.38
N ALA A 144 12.91 3.85 -6.12
CA ALA A 144 12.42 4.66 -5.01
C ALA A 144 13.34 5.84 -4.63
N THR A 145 14.59 5.85 -5.10
CA THR A 145 15.53 6.96 -4.84
C THR A 145 15.28 8.18 -5.71
N LEU A 146 14.43 8.07 -6.74
CA LEU A 146 14.08 9.15 -7.64
C LEU A 146 12.87 9.94 -7.11
N ASP A 147 12.98 11.26 -7.13
CA ASP A 147 11.93 12.19 -6.70
C ASP A 147 10.61 11.98 -7.47
N GLU A 148 10.70 11.77 -8.79
CA GLU A 148 9.55 11.49 -9.65
C GLU A 148 8.78 10.24 -9.19
N THR A 149 9.50 9.21 -8.74
CA THR A 149 8.90 7.98 -8.23
C THR A 149 8.10 8.24 -6.97
N LEU A 150 8.62 9.04 -6.04
CA LEU A 150 7.93 9.39 -4.81
C LEU A 150 6.70 10.28 -5.08
N LEU A 151 6.78 11.17 -6.06
CA LEU A 151 5.63 11.96 -6.52
C LEU A 151 4.55 11.08 -7.13
N ASP A 152 4.93 10.17 -8.04
CA ASP A 152 4.01 9.18 -8.64
C ASP A 152 3.37 8.28 -7.58
N ALA A 153 4.15 7.89 -6.55
CA ALA A 153 3.67 7.13 -5.41
C ALA A 153 2.72 7.93 -4.49
N GLY A 154 2.58 9.23 -4.68
CA GLY A 154 1.66 10.07 -3.92
C GLY A 154 2.17 10.46 -2.54
N ILE A 155 3.46 10.78 -2.41
CA ILE A 155 4.11 11.16 -1.14
C ILE A 155 3.37 12.25 -0.36
N HIS A 156 2.73 13.21 -1.04
CA HIS A 156 1.95 14.28 -0.40
C HIS A 156 0.61 13.83 0.19
N ARG A 157 0.16 12.62 -0.14
CA ARG A 157 -1.16 12.08 0.24
C ARG A 157 -1.04 10.80 1.06
N CYS A 158 0.19 10.32 1.27
CA CYS A 158 0.43 9.11 2.03
C CYS A 158 0.31 9.38 3.55
N ARG A 159 0.00 8.34 4.28
CA ARG A 159 0.02 8.32 5.75
C ARG A 159 1.45 8.22 6.28
N ALA A 160 2.25 7.38 5.64
CA ALA A 160 3.63 7.12 6.04
C ALA A 160 4.44 6.58 4.85
N LEU A 161 5.75 6.74 4.93
CA LEU A 161 6.69 6.11 4.02
C LEU A 161 7.65 5.23 4.80
N VAL A 162 7.86 4.00 4.33
CA VAL A 162 8.81 3.04 4.91
C VAL A 162 9.92 2.76 3.91
N ALA A 163 11.13 3.24 4.19
CA ALA A 163 12.33 2.97 3.40
C ALA A 163 12.97 1.66 3.88
N ALA A 164 12.71 0.57 3.17
CA ALA A 164 13.16 -0.80 3.50
C ALA A 164 14.10 -1.39 2.44
N LEU A 165 14.83 -0.53 1.71
CA LEU A 165 15.81 -0.92 0.72
C LEU A 165 17.01 -1.64 1.37
N PRO A 166 17.72 -2.50 0.63
CA PRO A 166 18.85 -3.27 1.19
C PRO A 166 20.07 -2.41 1.55
N ASN A 167 20.17 -1.20 1.00
CA ASN A 167 21.32 -0.32 1.16
C ASN A 167 20.98 0.92 1.99
N ASN A 168 21.80 1.22 3.00
CA ASN A 168 21.63 2.38 3.88
C ASN A 168 21.69 3.72 3.11
N ALA A 169 22.55 3.83 2.09
CA ALA A 169 22.64 5.05 1.29
C ALA A 169 21.35 5.29 0.50
N SER A 170 20.78 4.23 -0.11
CA SER A 170 19.51 4.33 -0.82
C SER A 170 18.35 4.73 0.12
N ASN A 171 18.30 4.17 1.33
CA ASN A 171 17.32 4.58 2.34
C ASN A 171 17.52 6.05 2.75
N LEU A 172 18.77 6.52 2.84
CA LEU A 172 19.08 7.90 3.15
C LEU A 172 18.57 8.85 2.04
N TYR A 173 18.78 8.51 0.77
CA TYR A 173 18.24 9.30 -0.35
C TYR A 173 16.72 9.37 -0.31
N VAL A 174 16.06 8.22 -0.14
CA VAL A 174 14.59 8.17 -0.03
C VAL A 174 14.09 9.07 1.10
N VAL A 175 14.68 8.98 2.29
CA VAL A 175 14.27 9.79 3.45
C VAL A 175 14.49 11.29 3.20
N LEU A 176 15.65 11.65 2.64
CA LEU A 176 15.98 13.04 2.36
C LEU A 176 15.02 13.67 1.36
N SER A 177 14.78 12.99 0.23
CA SER A 177 13.82 13.42 -0.79
C SER A 177 12.40 13.50 -0.24
N ALA A 178 11.95 12.44 0.47
CA ALA A 178 10.63 12.39 1.05
C ALA A 178 10.39 13.52 2.07
N ARG A 179 11.37 13.81 2.94
CA ARG A 179 11.26 14.91 3.92
C ARG A 179 11.25 16.28 3.24
N GLY A 180 12.03 16.46 2.18
CA GLY A 180 12.02 17.69 1.39
C GLY A 180 10.69 17.96 0.70
N MET A 181 10.06 16.92 0.17
CA MET A 181 8.77 17.02 -0.53
C MET A 181 7.57 17.04 0.42
N ALA A 182 7.56 16.20 1.44
CA ALA A 182 6.44 16.05 2.37
C ALA A 182 6.89 16.22 3.84
N PRO A 183 7.04 17.46 4.33
CA PRO A 183 7.60 17.75 5.66
C PRO A 183 6.83 17.08 6.82
N ASN A 184 5.55 16.82 6.64
CA ASN A 184 4.67 16.25 7.67
C ASN A 184 4.44 14.74 7.52
N CYS A 185 4.98 14.11 6.47
CA CYS A 185 4.84 12.66 6.28
C CYS A 185 5.67 11.92 7.33
N ARG A 186 5.10 10.86 7.92
CA ARG A 186 5.82 9.98 8.85
C ARG A 186 6.80 9.10 8.08
N LEU A 187 8.10 9.27 8.35
CA LEU A 187 9.18 8.57 7.66
C LEU A 187 9.81 7.52 8.56
N ILE A 188 9.70 6.27 8.18
CA ILE A 188 10.33 5.14 8.86
C ILE A 188 11.44 4.61 7.95
N ALA A 189 12.63 4.36 8.49
CA ALA A 189 13.75 3.86 7.70
C ALA A 189 14.42 2.66 8.35
N ARG A 190 14.83 1.72 7.51
CA ARG A 190 15.70 0.63 7.91
C ARG A 190 17.14 1.10 7.94
N SER A 191 17.89 0.70 8.97
CA SER A 191 19.35 0.81 9.03
C SER A 191 20.00 -0.53 9.34
N ASP A 192 21.26 -0.69 8.93
CA ASP A 192 22.07 -1.86 9.25
C ASP A 192 23.21 -1.53 10.24
N SER A 193 23.38 -0.25 10.61
CA SER A 193 24.42 0.21 11.54
C SER A 193 23.99 1.44 12.33
N GLU A 194 24.59 1.66 13.49
CA GLU A 194 24.37 2.85 14.32
C GLU A 194 24.78 4.16 13.61
N GLU A 195 25.81 4.10 12.77
CA GLU A 195 26.24 5.27 11.99
C GLU A 195 25.17 5.66 10.97
N ALA A 196 24.60 4.66 10.26
CA ALA A 196 23.53 4.89 9.31
C ALA A 196 22.25 5.39 10.01
N GLU A 197 21.95 4.86 11.20
CA GLU A 197 20.83 5.33 12.02
C GLU A 197 20.93 6.82 12.32
N ARG A 198 22.09 7.27 12.80
CA ARG A 198 22.29 8.71 13.07
C ARG A 198 22.10 9.57 11.81
N LYS A 199 22.64 9.12 10.66
CA LYS A 199 22.49 9.84 9.39
C LYS A 199 21.05 9.89 8.91
N LEU A 200 20.31 8.79 9.02
CA LEU A 200 18.89 8.72 8.66
C LEU A 200 18.02 9.64 9.53
N ARG A 201 18.29 9.71 10.84
CA ARG A 201 17.62 10.66 11.74
C ARG A 201 17.94 12.12 11.37
N LEU A 202 19.18 12.42 11.06
CA LEU A 202 19.59 13.77 10.58
C LEU A 202 18.93 14.13 9.23
N ALA A 203 18.70 13.15 8.37
CA ALA A 203 17.99 13.35 7.11
C ALA A 203 16.47 13.56 7.28
N GLY A 204 15.94 13.35 8.50
CA GLY A 204 14.54 13.58 8.81
C GLY A 204 13.69 12.33 8.97
N ALA A 205 14.29 11.15 9.16
CA ALA A 205 13.51 9.97 9.54
C ALA A 205 12.94 10.14 10.97
N ASP A 206 11.65 9.96 11.13
CA ASP A 206 10.98 10.02 12.44
C ASP A 206 11.33 8.78 13.27
N GLN A 207 11.43 7.63 12.60
CA GLN A 207 11.81 6.37 13.22
C GLN A 207 12.84 5.63 12.37
N VAL A 208 13.88 5.13 13.03
CA VAL A 208 14.87 4.25 12.38
C VAL A 208 14.89 2.91 13.11
N VAL A 209 14.78 1.85 12.34
CA VAL A 209 14.75 0.47 12.84
C VAL A 209 15.91 -0.31 12.26
N SER A 210 16.67 -0.98 13.13
CA SER A 210 17.69 -1.95 12.73
C SER A 210 17.17 -3.37 12.97
N PRO A 211 16.74 -4.09 11.92
CA PRO A 211 16.18 -5.44 12.06
C PRO A 211 17.20 -6.43 12.69
N TYR A 212 18.48 -6.26 12.37
CA TYR A 212 19.54 -7.12 12.91
C TYR A 212 19.75 -6.90 14.41
N VAL A 213 19.78 -5.66 14.85
CA VAL A 213 19.94 -5.34 16.28
C VAL A 213 18.69 -5.74 17.05
N SER A 214 17.51 -5.44 16.50
CA SER A 214 16.25 -5.81 17.15
C SER A 214 16.10 -7.34 17.22
N GLY A 215 16.36 -8.05 16.14
CA GLY A 215 16.33 -9.51 16.10
C GLY A 215 17.34 -10.14 17.06
N ALA A 216 18.58 -9.64 17.08
CA ALA A 216 19.61 -10.13 18.02
C ALA A 216 19.20 -9.91 19.47
N ARG A 217 18.63 -8.75 19.82
CA ARG A 217 18.11 -8.47 21.16
C ARG A 217 16.98 -9.42 21.54
N THR A 218 16.05 -9.67 20.62
CA THR A 218 14.94 -10.61 20.84
C THR A 218 15.47 -12.03 21.04
N MET A 219 16.40 -12.50 20.22
CA MET A 219 17.03 -13.81 20.36
C MET A 219 17.75 -13.95 21.73
N ALA A 220 18.51 -12.94 22.12
CA ALA A 220 19.20 -12.92 23.41
C ALA A 220 18.19 -12.91 24.57
N ALA A 221 17.14 -12.11 24.48
CA ALA A 221 16.07 -12.07 25.48
C ALA A 221 15.37 -13.44 25.61
N THR A 222 15.06 -14.08 24.48
CA THR A 222 14.44 -15.41 24.44
C THR A 222 15.36 -16.47 25.10
N ALA A 223 16.67 -16.39 24.82
CA ALA A 223 17.62 -17.31 25.44
C ALA A 223 17.75 -17.11 26.99
N LEU A 224 17.69 -15.85 27.43
CA LEU A 224 17.87 -15.51 28.87
C LEU A 224 16.57 -15.61 29.66
N ARG A 225 15.43 -15.26 29.06
CA ARG A 225 14.13 -15.12 29.73
C ARG A 225 12.99 -15.61 28.84
N PRO A 226 12.94 -16.92 28.50
CA PRO A 226 11.98 -17.43 27.51
C PRO A 226 10.51 -17.17 27.91
N LEU A 227 10.20 -17.33 29.20
CA LEU A 227 8.84 -17.11 29.71
C LEU A 227 8.39 -15.64 29.59
N ALA A 228 9.32 -14.68 29.77
CA ALA A 228 8.98 -13.26 29.64
C ALA A 228 8.69 -12.91 28.17
N VAL A 229 9.47 -13.44 27.21
CA VAL A 229 9.22 -13.23 25.77
C VAL A 229 7.91 -13.90 25.37
N THR A 230 7.69 -15.17 25.73
CA THR A 230 6.42 -15.86 25.47
C THR A 230 5.22 -15.12 26.05
N PHE A 231 5.35 -14.55 27.25
CA PHE A 231 4.30 -13.74 27.86
C PHE A 231 3.99 -12.48 27.06
N MET A 232 5.02 -11.76 26.57
CA MET A 232 4.83 -10.58 25.72
C MET A 232 4.18 -10.95 24.37
N ASP A 233 4.58 -12.06 23.77
CA ASP A 233 3.98 -12.57 22.53
C ASP A 233 2.52 -12.99 22.73
N LEU A 234 2.21 -13.61 23.87
CA LEU A 234 0.84 -13.96 24.26
C LEU A 234 -0.01 -12.70 24.47
N LEU A 235 0.53 -11.66 25.08
CA LEU A 235 -0.17 -10.38 25.24
C LEU A 235 -0.47 -9.75 23.89
N ALA A 236 0.49 -9.76 22.96
CA ALA A 236 0.30 -9.24 21.61
C ALA A 236 -0.70 -10.06 20.77
N GLY A 237 -0.84 -11.36 21.05
CA GLY A 237 -1.73 -12.29 20.31
C GLY A 237 -3.07 -12.59 20.99
N SER A 238 -3.27 -12.20 22.25
CA SER A 238 -4.43 -12.62 23.08
C SER A 238 -5.63 -11.68 23.04
N GLY A 239 -5.71 -10.75 22.06
CA GLY A 239 -6.76 -9.72 22.02
C GLY A 239 -6.60 -8.66 23.11
N CYS A 240 -5.43 -8.59 23.75
CA CYS A 240 -5.02 -7.43 24.53
C CYS A 240 -4.39 -6.41 23.59
N GLU A 241 -4.97 -5.24 23.52
CA GLU A 241 -4.50 -4.11 22.73
C GLU A 241 -3.82 -3.09 23.64
N VAL A 242 -2.87 -2.34 23.08
CA VAL A 242 -2.27 -1.19 23.75
C VAL A 242 -2.75 0.04 23.03
N GLU A 243 -3.51 0.88 23.75
CA GLU A 243 -4.02 2.13 23.20
C GLU A 243 -3.41 3.34 23.90
N GLU A 244 -3.36 4.44 23.15
CA GLU A 244 -2.88 5.73 23.60
C GLU A 244 -4.07 6.68 23.81
N PHE A 245 -4.24 7.18 25.01
CA PHE A 245 -5.32 8.09 25.40
C PHE A 245 -4.75 9.47 25.73
N LEU A 246 -5.04 10.45 24.88
CA LEU A 246 -4.63 11.84 25.10
C LEU A 246 -5.65 12.55 26.00
N LEU A 247 -5.21 12.99 27.17
CA LEU A 247 -6.01 13.81 28.05
C LEU A 247 -6.15 15.24 27.50
N SER A 248 -7.31 15.85 27.70
CA SER A 248 -7.52 17.23 27.29
C SER A 248 -6.46 18.16 27.90
N SER A 249 -6.04 19.14 27.13
CA SER A 249 -5.14 20.20 27.60
C SER A 249 -5.87 21.25 28.43
N ASP A 250 -7.20 21.23 28.44
CA ASP A 250 -8.01 22.15 29.25
C ASP A 250 -8.27 21.51 30.62
N PRO A 251 -7.80 22.14 31.72
CA PRO A 251 -8.06 21.67 33.08
C PRO A 251 -9.53 21.54 33.43
N ALA A 252 -10.39 22.35 32.79
CA ALA A 252 -11.82 22.32 33.03
C ALA A 252 -12.51 21.08 32.44
N GLU A 253 -12.02 20.58 31.29
CA GLU A 253 -12.52 19.36 30.65
C GLU A 253 -12.05 18.10 31.40
N LEU A 254 -10.90 18.15 32.07
CA LEU A 254 -10.45 17.07 32.93
C LEU A 254 -11.33 16.91 34.19
N GLY A 255 -11.95 17.97 34.66
CA GLY A 255 -12.84 17.94 35.83
C GLY A 255 -12.18 17.26 37.03
N SER A 256 -12.79 16.21 37.57
CA SER A 256 -12.28 15.47 38.74
C SER A 256 -11.00 14.66 38.49
N LEU A 257 -10.57 14.50 37.25
CA LEU A 257 -9.32 13.80 36.92
C LEU A 257 -8.09 14.70 37.09
N ASN A 258 -8.27 16.02 37.01
CA ASN A 258 -7.17 16.97 37.15
C ASN A 258 -6.57 16.95 38.56
N GLY A 259 -5.31 16.56 38.65
CA GLY A 259 -4.58 16.45 39.90
C GLY A 259 -4.93 15.22 40.74
N ALA A 260 -5.89 14.38 40.36
CA ALA A 260 -6.22 13.16 41.04
C ALA A 260 -5.13 12.08 40.79
N SER A 261 -4.83 11.27 41.78
CA SER A 261 -3.91 10.14 41.68
C SER A 261 -4.56 8.92 41.01
N LEU A 262 -3.74 8.03 40.44
CA LEU A 262 -4.24 6.76 39.91
C LEU A 262 -4.96 5.92 40.97
N ALA A 263 -4.54 6.00 42.23
CA ALA A 263 -5.18 5.33 43.36
C ALA A 263 -6.58 5.89 43.63
N GLU A 264 -6.74 7.22 43.68
CA GLU A 264 -8.02 7.89 43.89
C GLU A 264 -9.03 7.58 42.77
N LEU A 265 -8.56 7.49 41.52
CA LEU A 265 -9.39 7.23 40.36
C LEU A 265 -9.75 5.75 40.17
N GLN A 266 -8.97 4.85 40.73
CA GLN A 266 -9.15 3.40 40.65
C GLN A 266 -9.36 2.89 39.22
N LEU A 267 -8.72 3.51 38.23
CA LEU A 267 -8.96 3.23 36.82
C LEU A 267 -8.76 1.74 36.48
N GLY A 268 -7.69 1.12 36.98
CA GLY A 268 -7.41 -0.28 36.72
C GLY A 268 -8.45 -1.23 37.33
N SER A 269 -8.88 -1.02 38.59
CA SER A 269 -9.88 -1.88 39.22
C SER A 269 -11.28 -1.70 38.66
N ARG A 270 -11.59 -0.53 38.12
CA ARG A 270 -12.92 -0.20 37.54
C ARG A 270 -13.06 -0.62 36.09
N SER A 271 -11.98 -0.59 35.30
CA SER A 271 -12.00 -0.98 33.89
C SER A 271 -11.43 -2.37 33.62
N GLY A 272 -10.57 -2.87 34.53
CA GLY A 272 -9.76 -4.06 34.29
C GLY A 272 -8.56 -3.79 33.37
N ALA A 273 -8.40 -2.57 32.83
CA ALA A 273 -7.27 -2.18 32.00
C ALA A 273 -6.08 -1.71 32.84
N LEU A 274 -4.86 -1.88 32.33
CA LEU A 274 -3.63 -1.55 33.05
C LEU A 274 -2.97 -0.32 32.42
N VAL A 275 -2.69 0.72 33.21
CA VAL A 275 -1.91 1.88 32.77
C VAL A 275 -0.43 1.48 32.79
N LEU A 276 0.15 1.34 31.60
CA LEU A 276 1.54 0.95 31.41
C LEU A 276 2.51 2.11 31.56
N ALA A 277 2.11 3.27 31.05
CA ALA A 277 2.96 4.45 31.06
C ALA A 277 2.14 5.76 30.98
N ILE A 278 2.78 6.84 31.42
CA ILE A 278 2.29 8.21 31.26
C ILE A 278 3.36 9.01 30.56
N VAL A 279 2.98 9.66 29.47
CA VAL A 279 3.83 10.60 28.73
C VAL A 279 3.44 12.02 29.16
N PRO A 280 4.38 12.85 29.62
CA PRO A 280 4.10 14.23 29.98
C PRO A 280 3.64 15.02 28.74
N PRO A 281 2.91 16.13 28.92
CA PRO A 281 2.46 16.96 27.83
C PRO A 281 3.69 17.45 27.02
N GLN A 282 3.63 17.26 25.72
CA GLN A 282 4.67 17.79 24.82
C GLN A 282 4.40 19.27 24.57
N PRO A 283 5.46 20.12 24.57
CA PRO A 283 5.30 21.51 24.15
C PRO A 283 4.77 21.56 22.73
N ALA A 284 3.74 22.35 22.48
CA ALA A 284 3.19 22.52 21.16
C ALA A 284 4.32 22.91 20.18
N ALA A 285 4.27 22.38 18.95
CA ALA A 285 5.27 22.64 17.92
C ALA A 285 5.50 24.16 17.66
N ASN A 286 4.55 25.00 18.07
CA ASN A 286 4.63 26.46 18.01
C ASN A 286 5.45 27.10 19.16
N ASP A 287 5.67 26.38 20.26
CA ASP A 287 6.40 26.88 21.43
C ASP A 287 7.93 26.65 21.33
N VAL A 288 8.37 25.92 20.29
CA VAL A 288 9.79 25.78 20.01
C VAL A 288 10.31 27.09 19.41
N PRO A 289 11.23 27.81 20.08
CA PRO A 289 11.79 29.05 19.57
C PRO A 289 12.33 28.86 18.15
N ARG A 290 12.07 29.80 17.24
CA ARG A 290 12.47 29.73 15.81
C ARG A 290 13.96 29.45 15.59
N GLN A 291 14.81 29.80 16.53
CA GLN A 291 16.25 29.53 16.51
C GLN A 291 16.63 28.06 16.67
N TYR A 292 15.72 27.20 17.12
CA TYR A 292 15.91 25.74 17.26
C TYR A 292 15.17 24.93 16.18
N ARG A 293 14.50 25.57 15.22
CA ARG A 293 13.83 24.92 14.09
C ARG A 293 14.78 24.49 12.97
N GLY A 294 16.09 24.62 13.15
CA GLY A 294 17.13 24.11 12.24
C GLY A 294 17.54 22.70 12.62
N SER A 295 18.23 22.03 11.70
CA SER A 295 18.64 20.63 11.63
C SER A 295 19.38 19.99 12.83
N GLN A 296 19.39 20.60 14.00
CA GLN A 296 20.02 20.08 15.22
C GLN A 296 19.04 19.69 16.33
N TYR A 297 17.73 19.92 16.16
CA TYR A 297 16.74 19.48 17.13
C TYR A 297 16.27 18.07 16.79
N SER A 298 16.98 17.07 17.29
CA SER A 298 16.41 15.75 17.51
C SER A 298 15.63 15.86 18.82
N PRO A 299 14.28 15.78 18.82
CA PRO A 299 13.55 15.72 20.07
C PRO A 299 14.05 14.50 20.83
N GLU A 300 14.55 14.70 22.05
CA GLU A 300 14.76 13.57 22.96
C GLU A 300 13.44 12.79 22.99
N PRO A 301 13.49 11.44 22.94
CA PRO A 301 12.26 10.66 23.07
C PRO A 301 11.53 11.14 24.33
N PRO A 302 10.20 11.31 24.27
CA PRO A 302 9.43 11.83 25.40
C PRO A 302 9.80 11.04 26.65
N LYS A 303 10.07 11.73 27.76
CA LYS A 303 10.36 11.08 29.05
C LYS A 303 9.13 10.31 29.50
N LEU A 304 9.04 9.08 29.05
CA LEU A 304 7.96 8.16 29.38
C LEU A 304 8.13 7.73 30.85
N LEU A 305 7.13 8.00 31.67
CA LEU A 305 7.05 7.42 33.03
C LEU A 305 6.44 6.02 32.93
N ALA A 306 7.29 5.01 32.80
CA ALA A 306 6.86 3.62 32.75
C ALA A 306 6.47 3.13 34.15
N ASN A 307 5.43 2.28 34.23
CA ASN A 307 4.90 1.71 35.44
C ASN A 307 4.61 2.78 36.53
N PRO A 308 3.68 3.72 36.24
CA PRO A 308 3.38 4.82 37.14
C PRO A 308 2.89 4.28 38.50
N GLY A 309 3.42 4.85 39.56
CA GLY A 309 2.98 4.51 40.92
C GLY A 309 1.53 4.92 41.20
N SER A 310 0.92 4.33 42.16
CA SER A 310 -0.48 4.61 42.57
C SER A 310 -0.73 6.08 42.97
N ASP A 311 0.32 6.76 43.40
CA ASP A 311 0.34 8.17 43.82
C ASP A 311 0.56 9.15 42.64
N THR A 312 0.85 8.63 41.43
CA THR A 312 1.05 9.46 40.25
C THR A 312 -0.24 10.22 39.92
N ARG A 313 -0.12 11.55 39.78
CA ARG A 313 -1.25 12.43 39.52
C ARG A 313 -1.39 12.73 38.02
N LEU A 314 -2.63 12.74 37.55
CA LEU A 314 -2.94 13.11 36.19
C LEU A 314 -2.91 14.62 36.00
N ALA A 315 -2.43 15.06 34.85
CA ALA A 315 -2.34 16.47 34.47
C ALA A 315 -2.84 16.69 33.02
N PRO A 316 -3.28 17.93 32.70
CA PRO A 316 -3.74 18.27 31.36
C PRO A 316 -2.68 17.99 30.27
N GLY A 317 -3.12 17.47 29.13
CA GLY A 317 -2.25 17.22 27.98
C GLY A 317 -1.31 16.01 28.12
N GLN A 318 -1.44 15.21 29.18
CA GLN A 318 -0.72 13.96 29.29
C GLN A 318 -1.33 12.89 28.38
N MET A 319 -0.48 11.96 27.93
CA MET A 319 -0.92 10.76 27.20
C MET A 319 -0.77 9.55 28.10
N LEU A 320 -1.81 8.74 28.21
CA LEU A 320 -1.82 7.49 28.93
C LEU A 320 -1.64 6.34 27.94
N VAL A 321 -0.68 5.46 28.17
CA VAL A 321 -0.51 4.21 27.43
C VAL A 321 -1.16 3.10 28.26
N VAL A 322 -2.22 2.51 27.74
CA VAL A 322 -3.09 1.58 28.49
C VAL A 322 -3.19 0.27 27.75
N MET A 323 -3.14 -0.83 28.47
CA MET A 323 -3.27 -2.18 27.94
C MET A 323 -4.54 -2.84 28.49
N GLY A 324 -5.30 -3.49 27.61
CA GLY A 324 -6.48 -4.25 27.99
C GLY A 324 -7.11 -4.96 26.80
N SER A 325 -8.13 -5.80 27.08
CA SER A 325 -9.00 -6.28 26.00
C SER A 325 -9.84 -5.12 25.46
N GLN A 326 -10.38 -5.26 24.26
CA GLN A 326 -11.23 -4.24 23.63
C GLN A 326 -12.35 -3.78 24.60
N GLN A 327 -12.99 -4.71 25.28
CA GLN A 327 -14.04 -4.41 26.26
C GLN A 327 -13.53 -3.60 27.45
N GLN A 328 -12.31 -3.88 27.94
CA GLN A 328 -11.67 -3.15 29.03
C GLN A 328 -11.26 -1.74 28.60
N LEU A 329 -10.76 -1.58 27.39
CA LEU A 329 -10.39 -0.27 26.82
C LEU A 329 -11.62 0.60 26.57
N GLU A 330 -12.71 0.03 26.06
CA GLU A 330 -13.99 0.73 25.95
C GLU A 330 -14.52 1.20 27.33
N GLN A 331 -14.39 0.38 28.35
CA GLN A 331 -14.77 0.73 29.70
C GLN A 331 -13.87 1.81 30.28
N PHE A 332 -12.57 1.74 30.01
CA PHE A 332 -11.59 2.76 30.36
C PHE A 332 -11.94 4.12 29.71
N THR A 333 -12.27 4.12 28.41
CA THR A 333 -12.73 5.29 27.67
C THR A 333 -13.96 5.93 28.32
N ARG A 334 -14.94 5.11 28.71
CA ARG A 334 -16.15 5.61 29.40
C ARG A 334 -15.85 6.23 30.76
N LEU A 335 -14.85 5.71 31.48
CA LEU A 335 -14.46 6.26 32.80
C LEU A 335 -13.79 7.63 32.68
N LEU A 336 -13.04 7.85 31.61
CA LEU A 336 -12.40 9.13 31.33
C LEU A 336 -13.37 10.13 30.71
N GLY A 337 -14.38 9.66 29.98
CA GLY A 337 -15.46 10.48 29.43
C GLY A 337 -14.98 11.69 28.62
N PRO A 338 -15.50 12.90 28.93
CA PRO A 338 -15.17 14.11 28.16
C PRO A 338 -13.71 14.60 28.35
N ALA A 339 -12.96 14.01 29.29
CA ALA A 339 -11.56 14.34 29.50
C ALA A 339 -10.62 13.80 28.40
N LEU A 340 -11.13 12.92 27.56
CA LEU A 340 -10.37 12.45 26.38
C LEU A 340 -10.56 13.44 25.23
N LYS A 341 -9.46 13.93 24.69
CA LYS A 341 -9.47 14.43 23.31
C LYS A 341 -9.64 13.22 22.40
N SER A 342 -10.63 13.29 21.50
CA SER A 342 -10.62 12.39 20.35
C SER A 342 -9.26 12.57 19.69
N VAL A 343 -8.39 11.58 19.85
CA VAL A 343 -7.19 11.51 19.04
C VAL A 343 -7.71 11.18 17.65
N ASP A 344 -7.89 12.22 16.86
CA ASP A 344 -7.92 12.06 15.43
C ASP A 344 -6.55 11.46 15.11
N VAL A 345 -6.48 10.14 14.92
CA VAL A 345 -5.28 9.39 14.51
C VAL A 345 -4.73 9.93 13.17
N MET A 346 -5.35 10.98 12.67
CA MET A 346 -5.05 11.68 11.42
C MET A 346 -4.20 12.96 11.55
N ALA A 347 -3.79 13.39 12.76
CA ALA A 347 -3.16 14.71 12.93
C ALA A 347 -1.85 14.73 13.74
N THR A 348 -1.16 13.61 13.93
CA THR A 348 0.22 13.64 14.48
C THR A 348 1.18 12.85 13.61
#